data_e9f458d211ecd3aef21d580caa62289b
#
_entry.id   e9f458d211ecd3aef21d580caa62289b
#
_cell.length_a   1.000
_cell.length_b   1.000
_cell.length_c   1.000
_cell.angle_alpha   90.00
_cell.angle_beta   90.00
_cell.angle_gamma   90.00
#
_symmetry.space_group_name_H-M   'P 1'
#
loop_
_entity.id
_entity.type
_entity.pdbx_description
1 polymer ?
#
loop_
_entity_poly.entity_id
_entity_poly.type
_entity_poly.pdbx_seq_one_letter_code
_entity_poly.pdbx_strand_id
1 'polypeptide(L)'
;RLLVRVNDIPVGYHFVEDKGESMLYPINDLLLGSGKHTVSIQVYPRTGETEVTKDAGVNIKVVHYKEKLVGMPETLVELDTPTDIGMKKIPLYTDSISFNATLPFNHKRILAEATDLRTIPDLEEKVLAHYNRVRQMMIDGNCYEYRKMRLASTWVLTEMNYLGKEALEKTYIDSDYLFRFLCNPIDWIAE
;
A
#
# COMPACT_ATOMS: atom_id res chain seq x y z
N ARG A 1 -13.70 -4.48 12.94
CA ARG A 1 -12.99 -4.69 11.69
C ARG A 1 -12.88 -3.35 10.97
N LEU A 2 -11.71 -3.00 10.49
CA LEU A 2 -11.41 -1.69 9.92
C LEU A 2 -10.74 -1.84 8.56
N LEU A 3 -11.14 -1.02 7.60
CA LEU A 3 -10.44 -0.79 6.35
C LEU A 3 -10.07 0.69 6.24
N VAL A 4 -8.80 0.97 6.03
CA VAL A 4 -8.28 2.32 5.78
C VAL A 4 -7.83 2.42 4.32
N ARG A 5 -8.17 3.53 3.66
CA ARG A 5 -7.72 3.84 2.30
C ARG A 5 -7.08 5.22 2.25
N VAL A 6 -6.10 5.36 1.38
CA VAL A 6 -5.55 6.65 0.96
C VAL A 6 -5.74 6.77 -0.55
N ASN A 7 -6.38 7.84 -1.02
CA ASN A 7 -6.74 8.02 -2.43
C ASN A 7 -7.45 6.78 -3.03
N ASP A 8 -8.38 6.21 -2.27
CA ASP A 8 -9.13 4.98 -2.58
C ASP A 8 -8.30 3.68 -2.61
N ILE A 9 -6.99 3.74 -2.41
CA ILE A 9 -6.12 2.58 -2.33
C ILE A 9 -6.08 2.06 -0.88
N PRO A 10 -6.35 0.77 -0.64
CA PRO A 10 -6.26 0.18 0.69
C PRO A 10 -4.84 0.26 1.27
N VAL A 11 -4.72 0.78 2.48
CA VAL A 11 -3.45 0.87 3.23
C VAL A 11 -3.31 -0.27 4.22
N GLY A 12 -4.41 -0.62 4.88
CA GLY A 12 -4.42 -1.64 5.89
C GLY A 12 -5.82 -2.21 6.13
N TYR A 13 -5.84 -3.48 6.50
CA TYR A 13 -7.01 -4.21 6.93
C TYR A 13 -6.77 -4.70 8.35
N HIS A 14 -7.64 -4.29 9.26
CA HIS A 14 -7.59 -4.74 10.65
C HIS A 14 -8.80 -5.62 10.91
N PHE A 15 -8.55 -6.90 11.14
CA PHE A 15 -9.57 -7.90 11.46
C PHE A 15 -9.46 -8.40 12.90
N VAL A 16 -8.59 -7.78 13.70
CA VAL A 16 -8.46 -8.13 15.13
C VAL A 16 -9.66 -7.57 15.87
N GLU A 17 -10.35 -8.43 16.59
CA GLU A 17 -11.65 -8.14 17.16
C GLU A 17 -11.62 -7.79 18.66
N ASP A 18 -10.54 -8.15 19.36
CA ASP A 18 -10.52 -8.17 20.82
C ASP A 18 -9.58 -7.17 21.50
N LYS A 19 -8.76 -6.45 20.73
CA LYS A 19 -7.80 -5.48 21.30
C LYS A 19 -7.66 -4.27 20.39
N GLY A 20 -7.59 -3.09 21.02
CA GLY A 20 -7.16 -1.89 20.33
C GLY A 20 -5.71 -2.05 19.85
N GLU A 21 -5.49 -1.81 18.57
CA GLU A 21 -4.17 -1.81 17.97
C GLU A 21 -3.82 -0.40 17.50
N SER A 22 -2.55 -0.04 17.67
CA SER A 22 -1.99 1.17 17.08
C SER A 22 -0.95 0.74 16.05
N MET A 23 -1.13 1.17 14.81
CA MET A 23 -0.24 0.79 13.70
C MET A 23 0.18 2.03 12.91
N LEU A 24 1.41 2.00 12.43
CA LEU A 24 1.97 3.03 11.56
C LEU A 24 2.17 2.45 10.16
N TYR A 25 1.58 3.10 9.16
CA TYR A 25 1.72 2.72 7.77
C TYR A 25 2.41 3.84 6.98
N PRO A 26 3.49 3.55 6.25
CA PRO A 26 4.00 4.49 5.27
C PRO A 26 2.98 4.63 4.12
N ILE A 27 2.68 5.87 3.73
CA ILE A 27 1.72 6.16 2.67
C ILE A 27 2.35 6.89 1.48
N ASN A 28 3.66 7.03 1.46
CA ASN A 28 4.38 7.78 0.43
C ASN A 28 4.11 7.27 -0.98
N ASP A 29 4.07 5.95 -1.15
CA ASP A 29 3.81 5.25 -2.41
C ASP A 29 2.35 5.32 -2.88
N LEU A 30 1.48 5.91 -2.08
CA LEU A 30 0.08 6.17 -2.43
C LEU A 30 -0.18 7.64 -2.81
N LEU A 31 0.84 8.49 -2.65
CA LEU A 31 0.78 9.92 -2.96
C LEU A 31 1.55 10.19 -4.26
N LEU A 32 0.86 10.20 -5.39
CA LEU A 32 1.49 10.32 -6.72
C LEU A 32 2.03 11.72 -7.05
N GLY A 33 1.87 12.69 -6.17
CA GLY A 33 2.36 14.05 -6.37
C GLY A 33 1.69 15.04 -5.43
N SER A 34 2.20 16.25 -5.36
CA SER A 34 1.68 17.32 -4.50
C SER A 34 0.21 17.62 -4.73
N GLY A 35 -0.47 18.05 -3.67
CA GLY A 35 -1.85 18.52 -3.70
C GLY A 35 -2.73 17.88 -2.63
N LYS A 36 -4.03 17.88 -2.90
CA LYS A 36 -5.07 17.35 -2.02
C LYS A 36 -5.14 15.84 -2.14
N HIS A 37 -5.12 15.17 -0.99
CA HIS A 37 -5.29 13.73 -0.82
C HIS A 37 -6.41 13.45 0.17
N THR A 38 -6.95 12.23 0.17
CA THR A 38 -8.04 11.84 1.05
C THR A 38 -7.68 10.56 1.80
N VAL A 39 -7.93 10.54 3.10
CA VAL A 39 -7.97 9.32 3.91
C VAL A 39 -9.42 8.97 4.18
N SER A 40 -9.80 7.74 3.95
CA SER A 40 -11.12 7.24 4.27
C SER A 40 -11.06 5.96 5.12
N ILE A 41 -12.07 5.79 5.94
CA ILE A 41 -12.23 4.62 6.81
C ILE A 41 -13.57 3.94 6.56
N GLN A 42 -13.59 2.63 6.74
CA GLN A 42 -14.78 1.81 6.80
C GLN A 42 -14.69 0.92 8.03
N VAL A 43 -15.62 1.10 8.96
CA VAL A 43 -15.72 0.28 10.18
C VAL A 43 -16.87 -0.70 9.99
N TYR A 44 -16.53 -1.97 10.03
CA TYR A 44 -17.46 -3.09 9.84
C TYR A 44 -17.82 -3.72 11.19
N PRO A 45 -18.97 -4.40 11.29
CA PRO A 45 -19.31 -5.25 12.41
C PRO A 45 -18.24 -6.31 12.69
N ARG A 46 -18.22 -6.86 13.88
CA ARG A 46 -17.46 -8.07 14.19
C ARG A 46 -17.99 -9.27 13.40
N THR A 47 -17.17 -10.30 13.30
CA THR A 47 -17.59 -11.54 12.65
C THR A 47 -18.82 -12.13 13.35
N GLY A 48 -19.88 -12.38 12.57
CA GLY A 48 -21.15 -12.86 13.09
C GLY A 48 -22.12 -11.79 13.61
N GLU A 49 -21.71 -10.53 13.67
CA GLU A 49 -22.58 -9.40 14.02
C GLU A 49 -23.07 -8.68 12.77
N THR A 50 -24.23 -8.02 12.87
CA THR A 50 -24.86 -7.27 11.78
C THR A 50 -24.70 -5.76 11.93
N GLU A 51 -24.32 -5.32 13.12
CA GLU A 51 -24.18 -3.90 13.47
C GLU A 51 -22.80 -3.62 14.08
N VAL A 52 -22.30 -2.41 13.87
CA VAL A 52 -21.05 -1.94 14.49
C VAL A 52 -21.22 -1.95 16.02
N THR A 53 -20.26 -2.54 16.71
CA THR A 53 -20.31 -2.72 18.16
C THR A 53 -20.27 -1.38 18.90
N LYS A 54 -20.87 -1.34 20.08
CA LYS A 54 -20.96 -0.12 20.92
C LYS A 54 -19.58 0.43 21.34
N ASP A 55 -18.58 -0.44 21.41
CA ASP A 55 -17.21 -0.07 21.83
C ASP A 55 -16.30 0.23 20.62
N ALA A 56 -16.87 0.31 19.42
CA ALA A 56 -16.09 0.64 18.22
C ALA A 56 -15.61 2.09 18.28
N GLY A 57 -14.32 2.28 18.06
CA GLY A 57 -13.70 3.59 17.99
C GLY A 57 -12.43 3.49 17.16
N VAL A 58 -12.18 4.49 16.30
CA VAL A 58 -11.01 4.59 15.45
C VAL A 58 -10.51 6.03 15.47
N ASN A 59 -9.23 6.19 15.74
CA ASN A 59 -8.50 7.44 15.55
C ASN A 59 -7.47 7.24 14.46
N ILE A 60 -7.51 8.06 13.42
CA ILE A 60 -6.55 8.08 12.32
C ILE A 60 -5.84 9.41 12.31
N LYS A 61 -4.50 9.36 12.25
CA LYS A 61 -3.66 10.55 12.05
C LYS A 61 -2.82 10.37 10.80
N VAL A 62 -2.80 11.39 9.96
CA VAL A 62 -1.78 11.52 8.94
C VAL A 62 -0.68 12.39 9.51
N VAL A 63 0.52 11.85 9.56
CA VAL A 63 1.67 12.53 10.15
C VAL A 63 2.80 12.65 9.14
N HIS A 64 3.53 13.76 9.21
CA HIS A 64 4.70 14.02 8.40
C HIS A 64 5.95 14.03 9.28
N TYR A 65 6.91 13.18 8.95
CA TYR A 65 8.24 13.18 9.52
C TYR A 65 9.18 13.95 8.59
N LYS A 66 9.89 14.96 9.10
CA LYS A 66 10.89 15.72 8.31
C LYS A 66 12.10 14.87 7.94
N GLU A 67 12.43 13.92 8.79
CA GLU A 67 13.50 12.94 8.59
C GLU A 67 12.99 11.55 8.93
N LYS A 68 13.38 10.54 8.20
CA LYS A 68 13.04 9.12 8.28
C LYS A 68 12.64 8.63 9.69
N LEU A 69 11.43 8.93 10.14
CA LEU A 69 10.88 8.56 11.45
C LEU A 69 11.69 9.10 12.65
N VAL A 70 12.50 10.14 12.45
CA VAL A 70 13.28 10.80 13.49
C VAL A 70 12.56 12.06 13.96
N GLY A 71 12.52 12.26 15.28
CA GLY A 71 11.89 13.42 15.90
C GLY A 71 10.39 13.32 16.06
N MET A 72 9.78 14.44 16.44
CA MET A 72 8.32 14.53 16.58
C MET A 72 7.68 14.77 15.21
N PRO A 73 6.70 13.94 14.81
CA PRO A 73 5.98 14.17 13.57
C PRO A 73 5.05 15.38 13.67
N GLU A 74 4.87 16.05 12.55
CA GLU A 74 3.81 17.03 12.37
C GLU A 74 2.50 16.32 12.01
N THR A 75 1.43 16.55 12.77
CA THR A 75 0.11 16.03 12.42
C THR A 75 -0.52 16.91 11.36
N LEU A 76 -0.76 16.37 10.17
CA LEU A 76 -1.39 17.07 9.06
C LEU A 76 -2.92 17.10 9.22
N VAL A 77 -3.51 15.97 9.56
CA VAL A 77 -4.93 15.82 9.85
C VAL A 77 -5.17 14.69 10.83
N GLU A 78 -6.30 14.77 11.52
CA GLU A 78 -6.79 13.76 12.44
C GLU A 78 -8.28 13.49 12.19
N LEU A 79 -8.66 12.24 12.16
CA LEU A 79 -10.03 11.77 11.98
C LEU A 79 -10.39 10.85 13.15
N ASP A 80 -11.35 11.27 13.95
CA ASP A 80 -11.92 10.48 15.04
C ASP A 80 -13.33 10.01 14.69
N THR A 81 -13.63 8.76 14.93
CA THR A 81 -15.02 8.31 14.88
C THR A 81 -15.82 8.91 16.03
N PRO A 82 -17.12 9.23 15.82
CA PRO A 82 -17.99 9.64 16.92
C PRO A 82 -18.02 8.60 18.05
N THR A 83 -18.02 9.06 19.28
CA THR A 83 -18.05 8.19 20.48
C THR A 83 -19.32 7.35 20.59
N ASP A 84 -20.38 7.75 19.88
CA ASP A 84 -21.69 7.08 19.85
C ASP A 84 -21.90 6.17 18.64
N ILE A 85 -20.86 5.90 17.86
CA ILE A 85 -20.95 5.15 16.61
C ILE A 85 -21.66 3.80 16.79
N GLY A 86 -21.33 3.08 17.85
CA GLY A 86 -21.93 1.77 18.13
C GLY A 86 -23.36 1.86 18.67
N MET A 87 -23.82 3.02 19.12
CA MET A 87 -25.21 3.23 19.56
C MET A 87 -26.16 3.45 18.39
N LYS A 88 -25.60 3.77 17.19
CA LYS A 88 -26.38 4.04 15.98
C LYS A 88 -26.94 2.80 15.30
N LYS A 89 -26.54 1.61 15.73
CA LYS A 89 -26.99 0.32 15.18
C LYS A 89 -26.88 0.26 13.65
N ILE A 90 -25.74 0.66 13.13
CA ILE A 90 -25.48 0.73 11.69
C ILE A 90 -24.68 -0.49 11.23
N PRO A 91 -24.92 -1.02 10.03
CA PRO A 91 -24.18 -2.16 9.50
C PRO A 91 -22.78 -1.78 8.99
N LEU A 92 -22.53 -0.50 8.78
CA LEU A 92 -21.27 0.04 8.30
C LEU A 92 -21.17 1.51 8.69
N TYR A 93 -20.01 1.90 9.20
CA TYR A 93 -19.67 3.32 9.36
C TYR A 93 -18.60 3.70 8.33
N THR A 94 -18.78 4.82 7.67
CA THR A 94 -17.80 5.37 6.74
C THR A 94 -17.54 6.83 7.05
N ASP A 95 -16.28 7.24 6.96
CA ASP A 95 -15.89 8.64 7.10
C ASP A 95 -14.62 8.92 6.29
N SER A 96 -14.34 10.20 6.05
CA SER A 96 -13.16 10.62 5.32
C SER A 96 -12.71 12.02 5.66
N ILE A 97 -11.41 12.26 5.56
CA ILE A 97 -10.81 13.58 5.73
C ILE A 97 -9.78 13.83 4.63
N SER A 98 -9.64 15.08 4.24
CA SER A 98 -8.65 15.48 3.24
C SER A 98 -7.48 16.20 3.88
N PHE A 99 -6.29 15.99 3.32
CA PHE A 99 -5.07 16.72 3.68
C PHE A 99 -4.33 17.17 2.43
N ASN A 100 -3.44 18.14 2.58
CA ASN A 100 -2.56 18.58 1.52
C ASN A 100 -1.13 18.07 1.80
N ALA A 101 -0.47 17.56 0.76
CA ALA A 101 0.94 17.21 0.82
C ALA A 101 1.73 17.97 -0.25
N THR A 102 2.95 18.39 0.12
CA THR A 102 3.95 18.90 -0.82
C THR A 102 5.03 17.86 -0.98
N LEU A 103 5.19 17.35 -2.20
CA LEU A 103 6.07 16.25 -2.53
C LEU A 103 7.11 16.67 -3.56
N PRO A 104 8.35 16.17 -3.50
CA PRO A 104 9.40 16.51 -4.46
C PRO A 104 9.28 15.81 -5.81
N PHE A 105 8.26 14.96 -5.97
CA PHE A 105 8.01 14.18 -7.19
C PHE A 105 6.58 14.38 -7.70
N ASN A 106 6.36 14.01 -8.97
CA ASN A 106 5.03 14.05 -9.59
C ASN A 106 4.86 12.88 -10.57
N HIS A 107 4.17 11.85 -10.12
CA HIS A 107 3.85 10.64 -10.90
C HIS A 107 2.38 10.58 -11.32
N LYS A 108 1.61 11.66 -11.18
CA LYS A 108 0.18 11.71 -11.57
C LYS A 108 -0.04 11.31 -13.03
N ARG A 109 0.92 11.60 -13.88
CA ARG A 109 0.89 11.23 -15.29
C ARG A 109 0.81 9.72 -15.50
N ILE A 110 1.42 8.93 -14.63
CA ILE A 110 1.37 7.45 -14.71
C ILE A 110 -0.07 6.95 -14.71
N LEU A 111 -0.93 7.48 -13.85
CA LEU A 111 -2.35 7.11 -13.85
C LEU A 111 -3.13 7.75 -15.02
N ALA A 112 -2.81 8.98 -15.39
CA ALA A 112 -3.50 9.66 -16.49
C ALA A 112 -3.27 8.97 -17.85
N GLU A 113 -2.10 8.34 -18.03
CA GLU A 113 -1.73 7.61 -19.24
C GLU A 113 -1.98 6.09 -19.12
N ALA A 114 -2.41 5.61 -17.96
CA ALA A 114 -2.70 4.20 -17.75
C ALA A 114 -3.88 3.75 -18.62
N THR A 115 -3.71 2.60 -19.25
CA THR A 115 -4.79 1.98 -20.00
C THR A 115 -5.86 1.44 -19.05
N ASP A 116 -7.13 1.73 -19.33
CA ASP A 116 -8.24 1.11 -18.61
C ASP A 116 -8.26 -0.40 -18.89
N LEU A 117 -7.94 -1.19 -17.88
CA LEU A 117 -7.85 -2.64 -18.01
C LEU A 117 -9.14 -3.28 -18.51
N ARG A 118 -10.31 -2.66 -18.26
CA ARG A 118 -11.61 -3.14 -18.72
C ARG A 118 -11.75 -3.07 -20.25
N THR A 119 -10.91 -2.29 -20.92
CA THR A 119 -10.91 -2.13 -22.38
C THR A 119 -9.97 -3.11 -23.09
N ILE A 120 -9.17 -3.86 -22.33
CA ILE A 120 -8.20 -4.80 -22.89
C ILE A 120 -8.90 -6.12 -23.22
N PRO A 121 -8.96 -6.54 -24.50
CA PRO A 121 -9.48 -7.84 -24.85
C PRO A 121 -8.56 -8.93 -24.27
N ASP A 122 -9.15 -10.04 -23.88
CA ASP A 122 -8.45 -11.23 -23.36
C ASP A 122 -7.53 -10.90 -22.15
N LEU A 123 -7.97 -9.97 -21.28
CA LEU A 123 -7.17 -9.49 -20.15
C LEU A 123 -6.73 -10.65 -19.24
N GLU A 124 -7.64 -11.59 -18.95
CA GLU A 124 -7.33 -12.73 -18.08
C GLU A 124 -6.20 -13.59 -18.64
N GLU A 125 -6.25 -13.92 -19.92
CA GLU A 125 -5.18 -14.69 -20.58
C GLU A 125 -3.84 -13.93 -20.56
N LYS A 126 -3.87 -12.63 -20.81
CA LYS A 126 -2.66 -11.79 -20.80
C LYS A 126 -2.06 -11.69 -19.39
N VAL A 127 -2.89 -11.56 -18.38
CA VAL A 127 -2.46 -11.53 -16.98
C VAL A 127 -1.85 -12.89 -16.59
N LEU A 128 -2.52 -13.98 -16.93
CA LEU A 128 -2.02 -15.33 -16.67
C LEU A 128 -0.69 -15.60 -17.38
N ALA A 129 -0.58 -15.21 -18.65
CA ALA A 129 0.67 -15.34 -19.42
C ALA A 129 1.81 -14.52 -18.79
N HIS A 130 1.51 -13.30 -18.31
CA HIS A 130 2.49 -12.47 -17.62
C HIS A 130 2.99 -13.13 -16.33
N TYR A 131 2.09 -13.62 -15.47
CA TYR A 131 2.50 -14.29 -14.23
C TYR A 131 3.22 -15.61 -14.47
N ASN A 132 2.84 -16.37 -15.49
CA ASN A 132 3.56 -17.58 -15.88
C ASN A 132 4.99 -17.25 -16.34
N ARG A 133 5.18 -16.16 -17.10
CA ARG A 133 6.51 -15.67 -17.46
C ARG A 133 7.33 -15.29 -16.23
N VAL A 134 6.75 -14.55 -15.28
CA VAL A 134 7.42 -14.20 -14.03
C VAL A 134 7.81 -15.45 -13.24
N ARG A 135 6.89 -16.41 -13.11
CA ARG A 135 7.15 -17.69 -12.46
C ARG A 135 8.30 -18.45 -13.14
N GLN A 136 8.33 -18.49 -14.47
CA GLN A 136 9.39 -19.16 -15.20
C GLN A 136 10.76 -18.50 -14.99
N MET A 137 10.80 -17.15 -15.01
CA MET A 137 12.05 -16.42 -14.70
C MET A 137 12.59 -16.78 -13.30
N MET A 138 11.70 -16.95 -12.31
CA MET A 138 12.08 -17.33 -10.96
C MET A 138 12.61 -18.78 -10.91
N ILE A 139 11.93 -19.72 -11.58
CA ILE A 139 12.37 -21.12 -11.67
C ILE A 139 13.73 -21.25 -12.34
N ASP A 140 13.95 -20.51 -13.43
CA ASP A 140 15.20 -20.54 -14.20
C ASP A 140 16.34 -19.79 -13.51
N GLY A 141 16.07 -19.11 -12.39
CA GLY A 141 17.05 -18.24 -11.72
C GLY A 141 17.43 -17.02 -12.57
N ASN A 142 16.57 -16.62 -13.53
CA ASN A 142 16.83 -15.50 -14.44
C ASN A 142 16.49 -14.16 -13.79
N CYS A 143 17.24 -13.83 -12.74
CA CYS A 143 17.03 -12.62 -11.93
C CYS A 143 17.27 -11.34 -12.72
N TYR A 144 18.13 -11.38 -13.71
CA TYR A 144 18.44 -10.21 -14.56
C TYR A 144 17.21 -9.75 -15.35
N GLU A 145 16.55 -10.65 -16.08
CA GLU A 145 15.35 -10.30 -16.86
C GLU A 145 14.17 -9.91 -15.97
N TYR A 146 14.02 -10.56 -14.82
CA TYR A 146 13.01 -10.19 -13.83
C TYR A 146 13.21 -8.75 -13.30
N ARG A 147 14.45 -8.39 -12.97
CA ARG A 147 14.79 -7.01 -12.52
C ARG A 147 14.57 -6.00 -13.64
N LYS A 148 15.02 -6.30 -14.85
CA LYS A 148 14.84 -5.44 -16.01
C LYS A 148 13.37 -5.15 -16.26
N MET A 149 12.51 -6.15 -16.12
CA MET A 149 11.06 -5.99 -16.26
C MET A 149 10.49 -5.06 -15.17
N ARG A 150 11.03 -5.09 -13.95
CA ARG A 150 10.57 -4.28 -12.82
C ARG A 150 11.25 -2.92 -12.68
N LEU A 151 12.24 -2.62 -13.50
CA LEU A 151 13.10 -1.43 -13.31
C LEU A 151 12.29 -0.13 -13.23
N ALA A 152 11.33 0.08 -14.11
CA ALA A 152 10.53 1.29 -14.16
C ALA A 152 9.70 1.47 -12.87
N SER A 153 9.04 0.41 -12.40
CA SER A 153 8.24 0.46 -11.17
C SER A 153 9.13 0.61 -9.93
N THR A 154 10.29 -0.03 -9.92
CA THR A 154 11.25 0.08 -8.82
C THR A 154 11.80 1.50 -8.71
N TRP A 155 12.10 2.14 -9.84
CA TRP A 155 12.53 3.54 -9.87
C TRP A 155 11.49 4.47 -9.25
N VAL A 156 10.23 4.36 -9.69
CA VAL A 156 9.12 5.16 -9.17
C VAL A 156 8.98 4.98 -7.65
N LEU A 157 8.95 3.74 -7.16
CA LEU A 157 8.86 3.45 -5.73
C LEU A 157 10.07 3.98 -4.94
N THR A 158 11.27 3.93 -5.52
CA THR A 158 12.48 4.46 -4.89
C THR A 158 12.37 5.97 -4.70
N GLU A 159 11.91 6.69 -5.70
CA GLU A 159 11.71 8.13 -5.65
C GLU A 159 10.62 8.51 -4.65
N MET A 160 9.48 7.81 -4.66
CA MET A 160 8.37 8.02 -3.73
C MET A 160 8.76 7.76 -2.26
N ASN A 161 9.74 6.91 -2.02
CA ASN A 161 10.28 6.65 -0.68
C ASN A 161 11.51 7.53 -0.34
N TYR A 162 11.74 8.60 -1.09
CA TYR A 162 12.85 9.54 -0.90
C TYR A 162 14.24 8.87 -0.91
N LEU A 163 14.34 7.79 -1.66
CA LEU A 163 15.60 7.09 -1.87
C LEU A 163 16.25 7.61 -3.14
N GLY A 164 17.55 7.93 -3.07
CA GLY A 164 18.29 8.40 -4.22
C GLY A 164 18.73 7.28 -5.16
N LYS A 165 19.35 7.66 -6.27
CA LYS A 165 19.90 6.73 -7.26
C LYS A 165 20.88 5.73 -6.65
N GLU A 166 21.71 6.17 -5.69
CA GLU A 166 22.66 5.30 -4.97
C GLU A 166 21.95 4.18 -4.19
N ALA A 167 20.79 4.49 -3.57
CA ALA A 167 19.99 3.47 -2.88
C ALA A 167 19.41 2.45 -3.86
N LEU A 168 19.01 2.89 -5.06
CA LEU A 168 18.57 2.00 -6.11
C LEU A 168 19.72 1.09 -6.57
N GLU A 169 20.89 1.67 -6.87
CA GLU A 169 22.07 0.92 -7.29
C GLU A 169 22.50 -0.09 -6.22
N LYS A 170 22.53 0.33 -4.95
CA LYS A 170 22.81 -0.56 -3.83
C LYS A 170 21.78 -1.69 -3.72
N THR A 171 20.49 -1.39 -3.84
CA THR A 171 19.44 -2.42 -3.84
C THR A 171 19.61 -3.40 -4.99
N TYR A 172 20.10 -2.94 -6.15
CA TYR A 172 20.42 -3.82 -7.28
C TYR A 172 21.64 -4.72 -7.01
N ILE A 173 22.67 -4.19 -6.37
CA ILE A 173 23.89 -4.93 -6.02
C ILE A 173 23.64 -5.91 -4.88
N ASP A 174 23.03 -5.44 -3.78
CA ASP A 174 22.73 -6.28 -2.60
C ASP A 174 21.64 -7.32 -2.91
N SER A 175 20.74 -7.04 -3.85
CA SER A 175 19.73 -8.01 -4.28
C SER A 175 20.34 -9.14 -5.11
N ASP A 176 21.55 -9.01 -5.67
CA ASP A 176 22.26 -10.16 -6.23
C ASP A 176 22.51 -11.24 -5.18
N TYR A 177 22.81 -10.82 -3.95
CA TYR A 177 22.98 -11.75 -2.84
C TYR A 177 21.63 -12.34 -2.37
N LEU A 178 20.62 -11.50 -2.19
CA LEU A 178 19.28 -11.94 -1.80
C LEU A 178 18.59 -12.77 -2.89
N PHE A 179 18.78 -12.43 -4.17
CA PHE A 179 18.18 -13.17 -5.28
C PHE A 179 18.89 -14.50 -5.55
N ARG A 180 20.18 -14.63 -5.28
CA ARG A 180 20.83 -15.96 -5.27
C ARG A 180 20.19 -16.86 -4.24
N PHE A 181 19.68 -16.31 -3.14
CA PHE A 181 18.94 -17.05 -2.11
C PHE A 181 17.50 -17.34 -2.52
N LEU A 182 16.80 -16.36 -3.12
CA LEU A 182 15.39 -16.47 -3.51
C LEU A 182 15.17 -17.15 -4.87
N CYS A 183 16.19 -17.13 -5.75
CA CYS A 183 16.14 -17.78 -7.05
C CYS A 183 16.92 -19.12 -7.06
N ASN A 184 17.37 -19.60 -5.92
CA ASN A 184 17.89 -20.94 -5.84
C ASN A 184 16.70 -21.91 -5.82
N PRO A 185 16.51 -22.76 -6.85
CA PRO A 185 15.30 -23.56 -7.00
C PRO A 185 15.15 -24.69 -5.96
N ILE A 186 15.98 -24.69 -4.91
CA ILE A 186 16.22 -25.90 -4.12
C ILE A 186 15.12 -26.22 -3.13
N ASP A 187 14.30 -25.29 -2.62
CA ASP A 187 13.46 -25.61 -1.45
C ASP A 187 11.98 -25.22 -1.48
N TRP A 188 11.45 -24.73 -2.59
CA TRP A 188 10.04 -24.30 -2.64
C TRP A 188 9.06 -25.30 -3.27
N ILE A 189 9.53 -26.48 -3.66
CA ILE A 189 8.71 -27.53 -4.34
C ILE A 189 8.62 -28.82 -3.52
N ALA A 190 9.14 -28.84 -2.31
CA ALA A 190 9.17 -30.04 -1.47
C ALA A 190 8.31 -29.91 -0.20
N GLU A 191 7.06 -29.42 -0.32
CA GLU A 191 5.98 -29.75 0.64
C GLU A 191 4.61 -29.56 -0.02
#